data_d45a44c57e1e03363ca2976cd06cf373
#
_entry.id   d45a44c57e1e03363ca2976cd06cf373
#
_cell.length_a   1.000
_cell.length_b   1.000
_cell.length_c   1.000
_cell.angle_alpha   90.00
_cell.angle_beta   90.00
_cell.angle_gamma   90.00
#
_symmetry.space_group_name_H-M   'P 1'
#
loop_
_entity.id
_entity.type
_entity.pdbx_description
1 polymer ?
#
loop_
_entity_poly.entity_id
_entity_poly.type
_entity_poly.pdbx_seq_one_letter_code
_entity_poly.pdbx_strand_id
1 'polypeptide(L)'
;MRYNYKSRGVCAQMISFDLDGDVVSNVEFLGGCNGNLKAISKLVEGCTVDYIEGKLKGNTCGMKKTSCADQLAIAVRSAYEESLR
;
A
#
# COMPACT_ATOMS: atom_id res chain seq x y z
N MET A 1 7.41 -0.98 12.94
CA MET A 1 8.50 -0.38 12.16
C MET A 1 7.93 0.36 10.96
N ARG A 2 8.42 1.53 10.67
CA ARG A 2 7.91 2.37 9.58
C ARG A 2 8.67 2.10 8.28
N TYR A 3 7.93 1.89 7.19
CA TYR A 3 8.48 1.69 5.86
C TYR A 3 8.02 2.78 4.92
N ASN A 4 8.89 3.16 3.99
CA ASN A 4 8.57 4.09 2.92
C ASN A 4 8.83 3.40 1.58
N TYR A 5 7.84 3.40 0.70
CA TYR A 5 7.91 2.76 -0.59
C TYR A 5 7.65 3.78 -1.69
N LYS A 6 8.57 3.88 -2.63
CA LYS A 6 8.42 4.80 -3.77
C LYS A 6 7.55 4.11 -4.83
N SER A 7 6.35 4.63 -5.02
CA SER A 7 5.42 4.07 -6.00
C SER A 7 5.78 4.47 -7.42
N ARG A 8 5.33 3.68 -8.38
CA ARG A 8 5.62 3.90 -9.80
C ARG A 8 4.35 3.75 -10.63
N GLY A 9 4.22 4.57 -11.66
CA GLY A 9 3.12 4.50 -12.62
C GLY A 9 1.77 4.87 -12.05
N VAL A 10 1.73 5.59 -10.92
CA VAL A 10 0.50 5.99 -10.25
C VAL A 10 0.61 7.43 -9.78
N CYS A 11 -0.52 8.00 -9.33
CA CYS A 11 -0.58 9.39 -8.88
C CYS A 11 0.23 9.64 -7.61
N ALA A 12 0.17 8.72 -6.65
CA ALA A 12 0.93 8.85 -5.42
C ALA A 12 2.42 8.66 -5.70
N GLN A 13 3.26 9.49 -5.07
CA GLN A 13 4.71 9.43 -5.26
C GLN A 13 5.37 8.48 -4.28
N MET A 14 4.81 8.36 -3.08
CA MET A 14 5.38 7.52 -2.03
C MET A 14 4.26 6.97 -1.16
N ILE A 15 4.46 5.77 -0.67
CA ILE A 15 3.54 5.12 0.27
C ILE A 15 4.34 4.81 1.52
N SER A 16 3.83 5.26 2.66
CA SER A 16 4.44 5.02 3.97
C SER A 16 3.46 4.26 4.85
N PHE A 17 3.96 3.35 5.66
CA PHE A 17 3.11 2.58 6.57
C PHE A 17 3.94 1.98 7.70
N ASP A 18 3.27 1.62 8.78
CA ASP A 18 3.88 0.86 9.87
C ASP A 18 3.55 -0.61 9.71
N LEU A 19 4.52 -1.46 10.00
CA LEU A 19 4.35 -2.91 9.94
C LEU A 19 4.74 -3.51 11.30
N ASP A 20 3.80 -4.23 11.91
CA ASP A 20 4.02 -4.95 13.16
C ASP A 20 3.71 -6.41 12.92
N GLY A 21 4.75 -7.23 12.78
CA GLY A 21 4.58 -8.60 12.31
C GLY A 21 4.07 -8.58 10.89
N ASP A 22 2.81 -8.99 10.70
CA ASP A 22 2.13 -8.92 9.40
C ASP A 22 0.96 -7.93 9.39
N VAL A 23 0.81 -7.12 10.44
CA VAL A 23 -0.29 -6.16 10.56
C VAL A 23 0.18 -4.78 10.10
N VAL A 24 -0.58 -4.19 9.18
CA VAL A 24 -0.27 -2.89 8.58
C VAL A 24 -1.11 -1.81 9.25
N SER A 25 -0.51 -0.67 9.53
CA SER A 25 -1.20 0.47 10.13
C SER A 25 -0.59 1.79 9.67
N ASN A 26 -1.29 2.89 9.93
CA ASN A 26 -0.84 4.25 9.65
C ASN A 26 -0.35 4.43 8.22
N VAL A 27 -1.13 3.94 7.24
CA VAL A 27 -0.81 4.08 5.83
C VAL A 27 -0.99 5.53 5.40
N GLU A 28 0.01 6.07 4.72
CA GLU A 28 -0.02 7.41 4.16
C GLU A 28 0.45 7.39 2.72
N PHE A 29 -0.24 8.15 1.88
CA PHE A 29 0.14 8.34 0.48
C PHE A 29 0.61 9.77 0.29
N LEU A 30 1.78 9.95 -0.28
CA LEU A 30 2.29 11.27 -0.64
C LEU A 30 1.90 11.56 -2.09
N GLY A 31 1.07 12.58 -2.28
CA GLY A 31 0.54 12.93 -3.60
C GLY A 31 -0.66 12.08 -3.99
N GLY A 32 -1.19 12.31 -5.17
CA GLY A 32 -2.31 11.55 -5.71
C GLY A 32 -3.68 12.07 -5.29
N CYS A 33 -4.70 11.23 -5.42
CA CYS A 33 -6.10 11.58 -5.15
C CYS A 33 -6.39 11.48 -3.65
N ASN A 34 -6.41 12.62 -2.97
CA ASN A 34 -6.52 12.67 -1.51
C ASN A 34 -7.72 11.93 -0.94
N GLY A 35 -8.91 12.10 -1.54
CA GLY A 35 -10.12 11.47 -1.02
C GLY A 35 -10.07 9.95 -1.08
N ASN A 36 -9.73 9.41 -2.25
CA ASN A 36 -9.67 7.96 -2.46
C ASN A 36 -8.54 7.32 -1.64
N LEU A 37 -7.39 7.96 -1.58
CA LEU A 37 -6.24 7.43 -0.85
C LEU A 37 -6.47 7.45 0.66
N LYS A 38 -7.15 8.46 1.18
CA LYS A 38 -7.56 8.47 2.58
C LYS A 38 -8.52 7.33 2.89
N ALA A 39 -9.47 7.06 2.00
CA ALA A 39 -10.40 5.95 2.17
C ALA A 39 -9.67 4.61 2.21
N ILE A 40 -8.74 4.39 1.28
CA ILE A 40 -7.93 3.17 1.26
C ILE A 40 -7.13 3.03 2.57
N SER A 41 -6.50 4.11 3.03
CA SER A 41 -5.73 4.10 4.27
C SER A 41 -6.58 3.66 5.47
N LYS A 42 -7.81 4.14 5.53
CA LYS A 42 -8.74 3.77 6.61
C LYS A 42 -9.19 2.32 6.51
N LEU A 43 -9.47 1.85 5.29
CA LEU A 43 -9.96 0.49 5.06
C LEU A 43 -8.90 -0.57 5.39
N VAL A 44 -7.63 -0.26 5.17
CA VAL A 44 -6.56 -1.22 5.41
C VAL A 44 -5.94 -1.11 6.80
N GLU A 45 -6.37 -0.14 7.60
CA GLU A 45 -5.85 0.04 8.94
C GLU A 45 -6.07 -1.23 9.77
N GLY A 46 -4.98 -1.79 10.30
CA GLY A 46 -5.05 -3.00 11.10
C GLY A 46 -5.20 -4.29 10.30
N CYS A 47 -5.15 -4.23 8.98
CA CYS A 47 -5.25 -5.41 8.13
C CYS A 47 -3.91 -6.12 7.98
N THR A 48 -3.95 -7.43 7.69
CA THR A 48 -2.73 -8.18 7.45
C THR A 48 -2.22 -7.97 6.03
N VAL A 49 -0.93 -8.24 5.83
CA VAL A 49 -0.31 -8.20 4.50
C VAL A 49 -1.05 -9.10 3.51
N ASP A 50 -1.38 -10.33 3.93
CA ASP A 50 -2.10 -11.29 3.07
C ASP A 50 -3.47 -10.75 2.65
N TYR A 51 -4.19 -10.14 3.57
CA TYR A 51 -5.51 -9.56 3.27
C TYR A 51 -5.39 -8.42 2.26
N ILE A 52 -4.46 -7.50 2.50
CA ILE A 52 -4.26 -6.34 1.62
C ILE A 52 -3.83 -6.80 0.22
N GLU A 53 -2.87 -7.71 0.15
CA GLU A 53 -2.42 -8.25 -1.13
C GLU A 53 -3.56 -8.94 -1.88
N GLY A 54 -4.32 -9.77 -1.19
CA GLY A 54 -5.42 -10.50 -1.81
C GLY A 54 -6.53 -9.61 -2.36
N LYS A 55 -6.74 -8.45 -1.75
CA LYS A 55 -7.81 -7.54 -2.17
C LYS A 55 -7.36 -6.49 -3.18
N LEU A 56 -6.14 -6.01 -3.08
CA LEU A 56 -5.70 -4.85 -3.84
C LEU A 56 -4.70 -5.14 -4.95
N LYS A 57 -3.96 -6.24 -4.88
CA LYS A 57 -2.98 -6.56 -5.90
C LYS A 57 -3.67 -6.84 -7.24
N GLY A 58 -3.18 -6.21 -8.29
CA GLY A 58 -3.77 -6.34 -9.61
C GLY A 58 -4.91 -5.36 -9.88
N ASN A 59 -5.28 -4.54 -8.91
CA ASN A 59 -6.30 -3.52 -9.10
C ASN A 59 -5.70 -2.37 -9.92
N THR A 60 -6.13 -2.25 -11.18
CA THR A 60 -5.57 -1.27 -12.11
C THR A 60 -6.45 -0.01 -12.17
N CYS A 61 -5.86 1.08 -12.63
CA CYS A 61 -6.54 2.36 -12.75
C CYS A 61 -6.64 2.74 -14.24
N GLY A 62 -7.82 2.59 -14.82
CA GLY A 62 -8.06 2.91 -16.23
C GLY A 62 -7.16 2.10 -17.15
N MET A 63 -6.40 2.79 -18.01
CA MET A 63 -5.49 2.16 -18.95
C MET A 63 -4.10 1.86 -18.35
N LYS A 64 -3.86 2.25 -17.12
CA LYS A 64 -2.59 1.99 -16.45
C LYS A 64 -2.50 0.53 -16.03
N LYS A 65 -1.27 0.00 -15.99
CA LYS A 65 -1.02 -1.39 -15.57
C LYS A 65 -1.11 -1.58 -14.06
N THR A 66 -1.20 -0.49 -13.29
CA THR A 66 -1.19 -0.53 -11.84
C THR A 66 -2.04 0.61 -11.28
N SER A 67 -2.20 0.64 -9.98
CA SER A 67 -2.90 1.72 -9.27
C SER A 67 -2.20 1.95 -7.93
N CYS A 68 -2.59 3.02 -7.22
CA CYS A 68 -2.05 3.26 -5.88
C CYS A 68 -2.38 2.08 -4.94
N ALA A 69 -3.57 1.49 -5.08
CA ALA A 69 -3.96 0.32 -4.29
C ALA A 69 -3.08 -0.90 -4.62
N ASP A 70 -2.83 -1.15 -5.89
CA ASP A 70 -1.95 -2.23 -6.33
C ASP A 70 -0.52 -2.01 -5.80
N GLN A 71 -0.03 -0.78 -5.90
CA GLN A 71 1.31 -0.44 -5.39
C GLN A 71 1.40 -0.62 -3.87
N LEU A 72 0.34 -0.30 -3.13
CA LEU A 72 0.30 -0.55 -1.70
C LEU A 72 0.42 -2.06 -1.40
N ALA A 73 -0.31 -2.90 -2.14
CA ALA A 73 -0.22 -4.35 -1.97
C ALA A 73 1.20 -4.86 -2.20
N ILE A 74 1.86 -4.37 -3.24
CA ILE A 74 3.24 -4.72 -3.54
C ILE A 74 4.18 -4.25 -2.41
N ALA A 75 3.97 -3.02 -1.94
CA ALA A 75 4.81 -2.43 -0.90
C ALA A 75 4.73 -3.20 0.41
N VAL A 76 3.52 -3.54 0.87
CA VAL A 76 3.37 -4.25 2.14
C VAL A 76 3.93 -5.66 2.09
N ARG A 77 3.79 -6.36 0.95
CA ARG A 77 4.39 -7.69 0.77
C ARG A 77 5.91 -7.60 0.78
N SER A 78 6.47 -6.64 0.07
CA SER A 78 7.91 -6.43 0.01
C SER A 78 8.50 -6.14 1.39
N ALA A 79 7.86 -5.26 2.16
CA ALA A 79 8.30 -4.92 3.50
C ALA A 79 8.20 -6.12 4.45
N TYR A 80 7.13 -6.89 4.34
CA TYR A 80 6.95 -8.08 5.17
C TYR A 80 8.04 -9.11 4.91
N GLU A 81 8.33 -9.39 3.64
CA GLU A 81 9.38 -10.34 3.28
C GLU A 81 10.75 -9.85 3.77
N GLU A 82 11.02 -8.56 3.65
CA GLU A 82 12.25 -7.98 4.16
C GLU A 82 12.36 -8.13 5.68
N SER A 83 11.26 -8.00 6.40
CA SER A 83 11.25 -8.13 7.87
C SER A 83 11.53 -9.56 8.35
N LEU A 84 11.36 -10.55 7.47
CA LEU A 84 11.62 -11.96 7.78
C LEU A 84 13.07 -12.38 7.58
N ARG A 85 13.89 -11.51 7.02
CA ARG A 85 15.30 -11.81 6.75
C ARG A 85 16.18 -11.57 7.95
#